data_4c05023893464333f6cc49c0bbf16a2c
#
_entry.id   4c05023893464333f6cc49c0bbf16a2c
#
_cell.length_a   1.000
_cell.length_b   1.000
_cell.length_c   1.000
_cell.angle_alpha   90.00
_cell.angle_beta   90.00
_cell.angle_gamma   90.00
#
_symmetry.space_group_name_H-M   'P 1'
#
loop_
_entity.id
_entity.type
_entity.pdbx_description
1 polymer ?
#
loop_
_entity_poly.entity_id
_entity_poly.type
_entity_poly.pdbx_seq_one_letter_code
_entity_poly.pdbx_strand_id
1 'polypeptide(L)'
;VNENMPGYVVMISRGRGQLQALYDRLWGSGFLPAKHQGVKLRSAGEPVLYLKNPKGFDREARRGQLDSLEQLNELNYDKFADPEIQARISQYELAFRMQSEVPGLMDIEGEPDHVKELYGPQTDKPGSFARNCLLARRMAEKGVRYIQLFHRGWDQHGALPSKIRQQCEDIDQPAAALLKDLDQRGMLEDTLVVFGGEFGRTIYSQGKLTK
;
A
#
# COMPACT_ATOMS: atom_id res chain seq x y z
N VAL A 1 -0.22 -12.03 13.32
CA VAL A 1 0.45 -11.70 12.03
C VAL A 1 -0.06 -12.67 11.00
N ASN A 2 -0.51 -12.16 9.87
CA ASN A 2 -0.98 -13.00 8.76
C ASN A 2 0.22 -13.40 7.89
N GLU A 3 0.52 -14.68 7.82
CA GLU A 3 1.64 -15.21 7.04
C GLU A 3 1.42 -15.15 5.52
N ASN A 4 0.17 -14.93 5.08
CA ASN A 4 -0.22 -14.83 3.67
C ASN A 4 -0.17 -13.40 3.14
N MET A 5 0.14 -12.43 3.99
CA MET A 5 0.22 -11.02 3.65
C MET A 5 1.58 -10.43 4.04
N PRO A 6 2.10 -9.46 3.27
CA PRO A 6 3.32 -8.76 3.67
C PRO A 6 3.11 -8.01 4.98
N GLY A 7 4.12 -8.00 5.84
CA GLY A 7 4.08 -7.24 7.09
C GLY A 7 4.07 -5.73 6.88
N TYR A 8 4.54 -5.26 5.73
CA TYR A 8 4.57 -3.85 5.34
C TYR A 8 3.97 -3.67 3.93
N VAL A 9 2.88 -2.93 3.83
CA VAL A 9 2.18 -2.61 2.59
C VAL A 9 2.22 -1.12 2.31
N VAL A 10 2.44 -0.76 1.06
CA VAL A 10 2.42 0.62 0.57
C VAL A 10 1.37 0.79 -0.50
N MET A 11 0.57 1.85 -0.39
CA MET A 11 -0.38 2.26 -1.42
C MET A 11 -0.17 3.72 -1.78
N ILE A 12 -0.33 4.04 -3.06
CA ILE A 12 -0.15 5.40 -3.58
C ILE A 12 -1.44 5.84 -4.25
N SER A 13 -2.01 6.93 -3.78
CA SER A 13 -3.14 7.59 -4.44
C SER A 13 -2.68 8.75 -5.32
N ARG A 14 -3.48 9.05 -6.32
CA ARG A 14 -3.28 10.20 -7.20
C ARG A 14 -4.10 11.36 -6.68
N GLY A 15 -3.42 12.44 -6.27
CA GLY A 15 -4.08 13.72 -6.02
C GLY A 15 -4.38 14.47 -7.32
N ARG A 16 -5.10 15.58 -7.21
CA ARG A 16 -5.48 16.45 -8.33
C ARG A 16 -4.38 17.43 -8.77
N GLY A 17 -3.25 17.44 -8.08
CA GLY A 17 -2.13 18.34 -8.35
C GLY A 17 -1.05 17.74 -9.24
N GLN A 18 0.11 18.43 -9.26
CA GLN A 18 1.30 17.93 -9.91
C GLN A 18 1.78 16.64 -9.25
N LEU A 19 1.99 15.60 -10.04
CA LEU A 19 2.37 14.29 -9.53
C LEU A 19 3.89 14.23 -9.32
N GLN A 20 4.31 14.23 -8.05
CA GLN A 20 5.68 13.91 -7.70
C GLN A 20 5.97 12.43 -7.96
N ALA A 21 7.18 12.15 -8.42
CA ALA A 21 7.65 10.79 -8.57
C ALA A 21 7.93 10.18 -7.18
N LEU A 22 7.36 9.01 -6.90
CA LEU A 22 7.67 8.20 -5.74
C LEU A 22 8.37 6.92 -6.19
N TYR A 23 9.54 6.69 -5.67
CA TYR A 23 10.42 5.59 -6.05
C TYR A 23 10.40 4.49 -4.98
N ASP A 24 10.62 3.26 -5.40
CA ASP A 24 10.55 2.07 -4.54
C ASP A 24 11.56 2.11 -3.37
N ARG A 25 12.64 2.89 -3.48
CA ARG A 25 13.58 3.13 -2.36
C ARG A 25 12.94 3.79 -1.13
N LEU A 26 11.77 4.45 -1.28
CA LEU A 26 11.07 5.10 -0.17
C LEU A 26 10.43 4.08 0.80
N TRP A 27 10.24 2.85 0.35
CA TRP A 27 9.75 1.73 1.17
C TRP A 27 10.68 0.52 1.10
N GLY A 28 11.90 0.74 0.65
CA GLY A 28 12.98 -0.24 0.74
C GLY A 28 13.38 -0.54 2.17
N SER A 29 14.00 -1.68 2.40
CA SER A 29 14.46 -2.11 3.73
C SER A 29 15.60 -1.25 4.27
N GLY A 30 16.28 -0.49 3.43
CA GLY A 30 17.47 0.30 3.83
C GLY A 30 18.59 -0.61 4.33
N PHE A 31 19.01 -0.41 5.58
CA PHE A 31 20.01 -1.26 6.26
C PHE A 31 19.41 -2.49 6.96
N LEU A 32 18.08 -2.60 7.00
CA LEU A 32 17.38 -3.75 7.56
C LEU A 32 17.39 -4.92 6.56
N PRO A 33 17.25 -6.18 7.02
CA PRO A 33 17.09 -7.31 6.13
C PRO A 33 15.95 -7.13 5.11
N ALA A 34 16.11 -7.65 3.89
CA ALA A 34 15.17 -7.50 2.78
C ALA A 34 13.73 -7.97 3.09
N LYS A 35 13.55 -8.86 4.08
CA LYS A 35 12.23 -9.29 4.57
C LYS A 35 11.36 -8.15 5.13
N HIS A 36 11.96 -7.01 5.46
CA HIS A 36 11.27 -5.82 5.98
C HIS A 36 10.93 -4.81 4.89
N GLN A 37 11.24 -5.11 3.64
CA GLN A 37 10.88 -4.24 2.51
C GLN A 37 9.37 -4.12 2.35
N GLY A 38 8.90 -2.90 2.06
CA GLY A 38 7.49 -2.64 1.77
C GLY A 38 7.07 -3.20 0.41
N VAL A 39 5.88 -3.78 0.37
CA VAL A 39 5.26 -4.29 -0.86
C VAL A 39 4.20 -3.28 -1.33
N LYS A 40 4.39 -2.75 -2.54
CA LYS A 40 3.42 -1.83 -3.12
C LYS A 40 2.22 -2.57 -3.68
N LEU A 41 1.04 -2.32 -3.08
CA LEU A 41 -0.25 -2.72 -3.63
C LEU A 41 -0.90 -1.57 -4.41
N ARG A 42 -1.58 -1.90 -5.48
CA ARG A 42 -2.26 -0.94 -6.36
C ARG A 42 -3.76 -1.13 -6.25
N SER A 43 -4.49 -0.07 -5.95
CA SER A 43 -5.97 -0.10 -5.95
C SER A 43 -6.58 0.16 -7.35
N ALA A 44 -5.73 0.21 -8.38
CA ALA A 44 -6.13 0.34 -9.78
C ALA A 44 -5.37 -0.67 -10.65
N GLY A 45 -6.08 -1.44 -11.45
CA GLY A 45 -5.52 -2.52 -12.27
C GLY A 45 -5.11 -3.73 -11.44
N GLU A 46 -4.07 -4.46 -11.86
CA GLU A 46 -3.56 -5.58 -11.07
C GLU A 46 -2.97 -5.10 -9.75
N PRO A 47 -3.40 -5.66 -8.60
CA PRO A 47 -2.93 -5.24 -7.28
C PRO A 47 -1.41 -5.34 -7.10
N VAL A 48 -0.82 -6.42 -7.59
CA VAL A 48 0.62 -6.67 -7.63
C VAL A 48 0.98 -7.08 -9.05
N LEU A 49 2.02 -6.46 -9.60
CA LEU A 49 2.50 -6.82 -10.93
C LEU A 49 3.04 -8.25 -10.92
N TYR A 50 2.70 -9.00 -11.97
CA TYR A 50 3.16 -10.39 -12.17
C TYR A 50 2.75 -11.37 -11.05
N LEU A 51 1.74 -11.03 -10.26
CA LEU A 51 1.24 -11.94 -9.23
C LEU A 51 0.58 -13.17 -9.83
N LYS A 52 -0.14 -13.01 -10.96
CA LYS A 52 -0.80 -14.10 -11.66
C LYS A 52 0.20 -15.00 -12.39
N ASN A 53 -0.11 -16.29 -12.43
CA ASN A 53 0.66 -17.21 -13.24
C ASN A 53 0.55 -16.90 -14.73
N PRO A 54 1.58 -17.14 -15.54
CA PRO A 54 1.50 -17.08 -17.00
C PRO A 54 0.41 -18.01 -17.55
N LYS A 55 -0.10 -17.68 -18.73
CA LYS A 55 -1.11 -18.52 -19.40
C LYS A 55 -0.58 -19.95 -19.59
N GLY A 56 -1.37 -20.93 -19.19
CA GLY A 56 -1.00 -22.35 -19.26
C GLY A 56 -0.15 -22.86 -18.10
N PHE A 57 0.11 -22.03 -17.10
CA PHE A 57 0.86 -22.38 -15.91
C PHE A 57 -0.08 -22.36 -14.70
N ASP A 58 -0.47 -23.52 -14.21
CA ASP A 58 -1.38 -23.63 -13.08
C ASP A 58 -0.68 -23.45 -11.72
N ARG A 59 -1.46 -23.55 -10.64
CA ARG A 59 -0.95 -23.36 -9.28
C ARG A 59 -0.02 -24.49 -8.85
N GLU A 60 -0.28 -25.72 -9.31
CA GLU A 60 0.53 -26.89 -8.97
C GLU A 60 1.90 -26.83 -9.65
N ALA A 61 1.93 -26.53 -10.94
CA ALA A 61 3.18 -26.28 -11.67
C ALA A 61 4.00 -25.15 -11.06
N ARG A 62 3.32 -24.08 -10.59
CA ARG A 62 3.99 -22.98 -9.87
C ARG A 62 4.58 -23.47 -8.54
N ARG A 63 3.86 -24.29 -7.78
CA ARG A 63 4.38 -24.87 -6.54
C ARG A 63 5.64 -25.69 -6.81
N GLY A 64 5.59 -26.63 -7.76
CA GLY A 64 6.74 -27.44 -8.11
C GLY A 64 7.97 -26.64 -8.58
N GLN A 65 7.74 -25.52 -9.28
CA GLN A 65 8.81 -24.59 -9.65
C GLN A 65 9.44 -23.93 -8.41
N LEU A 66 8.62 -23.49 -7.45
CA LEU A 66 9.11 -22.84 -6.23
C LEU A 66 9.87 -23.85 -5.35
N ASP A 67 9.38 -25.08 -5.21
CA ASP A 67 10.07 -26.15 -4.48
C ASP A 67 11.46 -26.42 -5.07
N SER A 68 11.56 -26.44 -6.41
CA SER A 68 12.85 -26.61 -7.08
C SER A 68 13.80 -25.42 -6.88
N LEU A 69 13.26 -24.20 -6.89
CA LEU A 69 14.04 -22.98 -6.60
C LEU A 69 14.49 -22.92 -5.14
N GLU A 70 13.66 -23.35 -4.21
CA GLU A 70 14.01 -23.46 -2.78
C GLU A 70 15.19 -24.38 -2.58
N GLN A 71 15.13 -25.61 -3.12
CA GLN A 71 16.22 -26.57 -3.06
C GLN A 71 17.53 -26.01 -3.65
N LEU A 72 17.46 -25.33 -4.80
CA LEU A 72 18.63 -24.70 -5.41
C LEU A 72 19.21 -23.59 -4.52
N ASN A 73 18.34 -22.76 -3.94
CA ASN A 73 18.75 -21.69 -3.05
C ASN A 73 19.34 -22.21 -1.75
N GLU A 74 18.83 -23.33 -1.19
CA GLU A 74 19.39 -23.99 -0.01
C GLU A 74 20.81 -24.49 -0.28
N LEU A 75 21.06 -25.14 -1.43
CA LEU A 75 22.42 -25.53 -1.83
C LEU A 75 23.37 -24.34 -1.94
N ASN A 76 22.87 -23.19 -2.41
CA ASN A 76 23.68 -21.97 -2.44
C ASN A 76 23.91 -21.38 -1.03
N TYR A 77 22.90 -21.44 -0.17
CA TYR A 77 23.04 -21.00 1.22
C TYR A 77 24.05 -21.83 1.99
N ASP A 78 24.04 -23.12 1.84
CA ASP A 78 25.03 -24.04 2.47
C ASP A 78 26.45 -23.73 2.03
N LYS A 79 26.62 -23.25 0.79
CA LYS A 79 27.92 -22.89 0.24
C LYS A 79 28.43 -21.50 0.63
N PHE A 80 27.53 -20.51 0.66
CA PHE A 80 27.89 -19.10 0.79
C PHE A 80 27.46 -18.47 2.11
N ALA A 81 26.51 -19.08 2.85
CA ALA A 81 25.92 -18.58 4.09
C ALA A 81 25.41 -17.13 4.01
N ASP A 82 24.92 -16.71 2.82
CA ASP A 82 24.40 -15.36 2.59
C ASP A 82 22.94 -15.25 3.08
N PRO A 83 22.64 -14.41 4.08
CA PRO A 83 21.27 -14.24 4.61
C PRO A 83 20.24 -13.76 3.56
N GLU A 84 20.68 -13.08 2.51
CA GLU A 84 19.78 -12.61 1.44
C GLU A 84 19.19 -13.79 0.63
N ILE A 85 19.84 -14.95 0.60
CA ILE A 85 19.28 -16.15 -0.03
C ILE A 85 18.02 -16.60 0.72
N GLN A 86 18.03 -16.63 2.04
CA GLN A 86 16.87 -16.98 2.86
C GLN A 86 15.73 -15.94 2.72
N ALA A 87 16.10 -14.65 2.66
CA ALA A 87 15.13 -13.59 2.40
C ALA A 87 14.43 -13.76 1.05
N ARG A 88 15.16 -14.17 0.02
CA ARG A 88 14.62 -14.42 -1.33
C ARG A 88 13.67 -15.62 -1.36
N ILE A 89 14.01 -16.73 -0.70
CA ILE A 89 13.11 -17.88 -0.55
C ILE A 89 11.79 -17.42 0.08
N SER A 90 11.87 -16.72 1.21
CA SER A 90 10.70 -16.20 1.92
C SER A 90 9.85 -15.26 1.08
N GLN A 91 10.46 -14.42 0.22
CA GLN A 91 9.76 -13.53 -0.69
C GLN A 91 8.99 -14.29 -1.77
N TYR A 92 9.56 -15.35 -2.34
CA TYR A 92 8.87 -16.20 -3.34
C TYR A 92 7.67 -16.92 -2.72
N GLU A 93 7.83 -17.46 -1.53
CA GLU A 93 6.74 -18.11 -0.78
C GLU A 93 5.62 -17.13 -0.45
N LEU A 94 5.96 -15.93 0.01
CA LEU A 94 4.99 -14.88 0.28
C LEU A 94 4.22 -14.49 -1.00
N ALA A 95 4.92 -14.29 -2.12
CA ALA A 95 4.29 -13.96 -3.40
C ALA A 95 3.30 -15.05 -3.85
N PHE A 96 3.64 -16.31 -3.65
CA PHE A 96 2.76 -17.44 -3.96
C PHE A 96 1.49 -17.45 -3.08
N ARG A 97 1.62 -17.22 -1.77
CA ARG A 97 0.48 -17.14 -0.86
C ARG A 97 -0.42 -15.93 -1.16
N MET A 98 0.17 -14.79 -1.53
CA MET A 98 -0.56 -13.59 -1.92
C MET A 98 -1.46 -13.78 -3.14
N GLN A 99 -1.18 -14.75 -4.01
CA GLN A 99 -2.02 -15.04 -5.19
C GLN A 99 -3.48 -15.38 -4.81
N SER A 100 -3.70 -16.00 -3.67
CA SER A 100 -5.04 -16.36 -3.18
C SER A 100 -5.68 -15.26 -2.33
N GLU A 101 -4.91 -14.53 -1.53
CA GLU A 101 -5.45 -13.58 -0.55
C GLU A 101 -5.70 -12.18 -1.12
N VAL A 102 -4.76 -11.70 -1.93
CA VAL A 102 -4.80 -10.30 -2.41
C VAL A 102 -6.02 -10.00 -3.28
N PRO A 103 -6.46 -10.86 -4.22
CA PRO A 103 -7.63 -10.54 -5.04
C PRO A 103 -8.89 -10.27 -4.21
N GLY A 104 -9.21 -11.14 -3.25
CA GLY A 104 -10.37 -10.97 -2.37
C GLY A 104 -10.24 -9.78 -1.41
N LEU A 105 -9.02 -9.47 -0.96
CA LEU A 105 -8.77 -8.30 -0.13
C LEU A 105 -9.05 -6.99 -0.90
N MET A 106 -8.65 -6.93 -2.17
CA MET A 106 -8.75 -5.73 -3.01
C MET A 106 -10.14 -5.53 -3.63
N ASP A 107 -10.97 -6.55 -3.60
CA ASP A 107 -12.36 -6.47 -4.02
C ASP A 107 -13.21 -5.83 -2.92
N ILE A 108 -13.79 -4.66 -3.23
CA ILE A 108 -14.67 -3.91 -2.32
C ILE A 108 -16.15 -4.02 -2.70
N GLU A 109 -16.52 -4.86 -3.67
CA GLU A 109 -17.91 -5.02 -4.08
C GLU A 109 -18.79 -5.51 -2.94
N GLY A 110 -18.26 -6.37 -2.10
CA GLY A 110 -18.95 -6.90 -0.91
C GLY A 110 -19.02 -5.94 0.29
N GLU A 111 -18.43 -4.74 0.21
CA GLU A 111 -18.56 -3.76 1.29
C GLU A 111 -19.96 -3.14 1.31
N PRO A 112 -20.61 -3.01 2.49
CA PRO A 112 -21.90 -2.38 2.61
C PRO A 112 -21.91 -0.93 2.11
N ASP A 113 -23.02 -0.50 1.51
CA ASP A 113 -23.12 0.86 0.93
C ASP A 113 -22.85 1.94 1.98
N HIS A 114 -23.37 1.80 3.19
CA HIS A 114 -23.12 2.77 4.27
C HIS A 114 -21.64 2.91 4.64
N VAL A 115 -20.84 1.83 4.49
CA VAL A 115 -19.39 1.88 4.68
C VAL A 115 -18.73 2.64 3.53
N LYS A 116 -19.12 2.36 2.29
CA LYS A 116 -18.59 3.09 1.12
C LYS A 116 -18.93 4.58 1.18
N GLU A 117 -20.16 4.92 1.59
CA GLU A 117 -20.61 6.30 1.81
C GLU A 117 -19.80 7.01 2.89
N LEU A 118 -19.45 6.31 3.98
CA LEU A 118 -18.61 6.85 5.05
C LEU A 118 -17.27 7.36 4.50
N TYR A 119 -16.61 6.56 3.65
CA TYR A 119 -15.33 6.93 3.01
C TYR A 119 -15.49 7.98 1.90
N GLY A 120 -16.70 8.19 1.41
CA GLY A 120 -17.05 9.26 0.48
C GLY A 120 -17.16 8.83 -0.98
N PRO A 121 -17.59 9.76 -1.88
CA PRO A 121 -18.00 9.44 -3.24
C PRO A 121 -16.88 8.93 -4.15
N GLN A 122 -15.63 9.02 -3.72
CA GLN A 122 -14.50 8.54 -4.49
C GLN A 122 -14.08 7.10 -4.11
N THR A 123 -14.79 6.43 -3.21
CA THR A 123 -14.46 5.09 -2.72
C THR A 123 -14.43 4.05 -3.85
N ASP A 124 -15.38 4.11 -4.76
CA ASP A 124 -15.44 3.19 -5.91
C ASP A 124 -14.43 3.52 -7.02
N LYS A 125 -13.79 4.70 -6.95
CA LYS A 125 -12.80 5.12 -7.95
C LYS A 125 -11.45 4.45 -7.72
N PRO A 126 -10.96 3.61 -8.64
CA PRO A 126 -9.65 2.99 -8.51
C PRO A 126 -8.51 4.02 -8.41
N GLY A 127 -7.63 3.83 -7.45
CA GLY A 127 -6.48 4.72 -7.22
C GLY A 127 -6.81 5.98 -6.41
N SER A 128 -8.03 6.18 -5.94
CA SER A 128 -8.39 7.27 -5.03
C SER A 128 -7.82 7.08 -3.63
N PHE A 129 -7.68 8.17 -2.88
CA PHE A 129 -7.30 8.10 -1.47
C PHE A 129 -8.39 7.43 -0.63
N ALA A 130 -9.66 7.70 -0.93
CA ALA A 130 -10.80 7.08 -0.26
C ALA A 130 -10.78 5.54 -0.38
N ARG A 131 -10.56 5.01 -1.61
CA ARG A 131 -10.42 3.57 -1.80
C ARG A 131 -9.22 3.01 -1.05
N ASN A 132 -8.09 3.73 -1.03
CA ASN A 132 -6.91 3.29 -0.31
C ASN A 132 -7.12 3.26 1.21
N CYS A 133 -7.85 4.21 1.78
CA CYS A 133 -8.22 4.21 3.20
C CYS A 133 -9.11 3.02 3.55
N LEU A 134 -10.14 2.73 2.75
CA LEU A 134 -10.99 1.55 2.94
C LEU A 134 -10.17 0.25 2.87
N LEU A 135 -9.28 0.14 1.88
CA LEU A 135 -8.39 -1.03 1.76
C LEU A 135 -7.39 -1.13 2.90
N ALA A 136 -6.92 -0.01 3.46
CA ALA A 136 -6.05 -0.01 4.64
C ALA A 136 -6.76 -0.61 5.86
N ARG A 137 -8.04 -0.26 6.11
CA ARG A 137 -8.83 -0.89 7.16
C ARG A 137 -8.95 -2.41 6.93
N ARG A 138 -9.27 -2.85 5.71
CA ARG A 138 -9.35 -4.28 5.37
C ARG A 138 -8.02 -5.01 5.57
N MET A 139 -6.91 -4.37 5.23
CA MET A 139 -5.57 -4.92 5.48
C MET A 139 -5.28 -5.05 6.98
N ALA A 140 -5.66 -4.05 7.77
CA ALA A 140 -5.52 -4.11 9.23
C ALA A 140 -6.35 -5.26 9.82
N GLU A 141 -7.59 -5.47 9.37
CA GLU A 141 -8.43 -6.63 9.74
C GLU A 141 -7.76 -7.97 9.39
N LYS A 142 -6.99 -8.02 8.31
CA LYS A 142 -6.22 -9.19 7.89
C LYS A 142 -4.87 -9.32 8.60
N GLY A 143 -4.55 -8.44 9.54
CA GLY A 143 -3.34 -8.49 10.35
C GLY A 143 -2.08 -7.98 9.65
N VAL A 144 -2.20 -7.15 8.62
CA VAL A 144 -1.07 -6.40 8.07
C VAL A 144 -0.60 -5.38 9.11
N ARG A 145 0.69 -5.43 9.48
CA ARG A 145 1.22 -4.66 10.61
C ARG A 145 1.51 -3.21 10.31
N TYR A 146 2.04 -2.94 9.14
CA TYR A 146 2.43 -1.60 8.73
C TYR A 146 1.82 -1.27 7.36
N ILE A 147 1.02 -0.23 7.31
CA ILE A 147 0.32 0.21 6.11
C ILE A 147 0.65 1.67 5.89
N GLN A 148 1.26 1.98 4.76
CA GLN A 148 1.63 3.35 4.41
C GLN A 148 0.83 3.82 3.20
N LEU A 149 0.08 4.90 3.38
CA LEU A 149 -0.68 5.54 2.31
C LEU A 149 0.01 6.84 1.91
N PHE A 150 0.48 6.89 0.66
CA PHE A 150 0.97 8.14 0.08
C PHE A 150 -0.13 8.82 -0.74
N HIS A 151 -0.36 10.09 -0.48
CA HIS A 151 -1.21 10.94 -1.31
C HIS A 151 -0.35 12.00 -1.97
N ARG A 152 -0.31 12.02 -3.31
CA ARG A 152 0.56 12.92 -4.10
C ARG A 152 -0.17 14.20 -4.47
N GLY A 153 0.60 15.23 -4.83
CA GLY A 153 0.06 16.46 -5.38
C GLY A 153 0.13 17.67 -4.45
N TRP A 154 0.92 17.59 -3.38
CA TRP A 154 1.06 18.66 -2.40
C TRP A 154 2.10 19.73 -2.77
N ASP A 155 2.99 19.43 -3.72
CA ASP A 155 4.00 20.39 -4.21
C ASP A 155 3.38 21.40 -5.20
N GLN A 156 2.81 22.46 -4.66
CA GLN A 156 1.99 23.42 -5.40
C GLN A 156 2.74 24.73 -5.58
N HIS A 157 3.17 25.02 -6.81
CA HIS A 157 3.93 26.21 -7.18
C HIS A 157 3.07 27.37 -7.71
N GLY A 158 1.76 27.21 -7.79
CA GLY A 158 0.84 28.27 -8.23
C GLY A 158 -0.61 27.92 -7.93
N ALA A 159 -1.48 28.91 -7.83
CA ALA A 159 -2.89 28.78 -7.48
C ALA A 159 -3.13 27.99 -6.18
N LEU A 160 -2.27 28.22 -5.17
CA LEU A 160 -2.30 27.49 -3.90
C LEU A 160 -3.68 27.43 -3.25
N PRO A 161 -4.48 28.53 -3.14
CA PRO A 161 -5.77 28.48 -2.46
C PRO A 161 -6.77 27.48 -3.06
N SER A 162 -6.77 27.36 -4.38
CA SER A 162 -7.66 26.40 -5.06
C SER A 162 -7.13 24.98 -5.04
N LYS A 163 -5.83 24.81 -5.22
CA LYS A 163 -5.19 23.49 -5.25
C LYS A 163 -5.16 22.81 -3.88
N ILE A 164 -4.86 23.58 -2.81
CA ILE A 164 -4.89 23.03 -1.45
C ILE A 164 -6.31 22.58 -1.07
N ARG A 165 -7.33 23.35 -1.44
CA ARG A 165 -8.72 22.96 -1.22
C ARG A 165 -9.03 21.62 -1.90
N GLN A 166 -8.64 21.47 -3.15
CA GLN A 166 -8.84 20.21 -3.88
C GLN A 166 -8.13 19.02 -3.23
N GLN A 167 -6.93 19.23 -2.69
CA GLN A 167 -6.21 18.18 -1.96
C GLN A 167 -6.92 17.82 -0.65
N CYS A 168 -7.39 18.81 0.09
CA CYS A 168 -8.17 18.58 1.31
C CYS A 168 -9.47 17.82 0.99
N GLU A 169 -10.20 18.21 -0.06
CA GLU A 169 -11.39 17.45 -0.52
C GLU A 169 -11.11 15.99 -0.83
N ASP A 170 -9.90 15.66 -1.30
CA ASP A 170 -9.51 14.28 -1.59
C ASP A 170 -9.23 13.46 -0.33
N ILE A 171 -8.78 14.09 0.78
CA ILE A 171 -8.28 13.38 1.96
C ILE A 171 -9.12 13.53 3.22
N ASP A 172 -9.85 14.65 3.43
CA ASP A 172 -10.49 14.96 4.71
C ASP A 172 -11.52 13.91 5.12
N GLN A 173 -12.50 13.65 4.26
CA GLN A 173 -13.55 12.69 4.55
C GLN A 173 -12.98 11.26 4.72
N PRO A 174 -12.18 10.72 3.80
CA PRO A 174 -11.70 9.34 3.95
C PRO A 174 -10.71 9.15 5.09
N ALA A 175 -9.92 10.16 5.48
CA ALA A 175 -9.07 10.09 6.66
C ALA A 175 -9.91 10.02 7.94
N ALA A 176 -10.92 10.87 8.06
CA ALA A 176 -11.86 10.82 9.19
C ALA A 176 -12.67 9.52 9.21
N ALA A 177 -13.06 9.01 8.04
CA ALA A 177 -13.76 7.74 7.89
C ALA A 177 -12.93 6.57 8.38
N LEU A 178 -11.65 6.52 8.03
CA LEU A 178 -10.73 5.46 8.47
C LEU A 178 -10.68 5.39 10.01
N LEU A 179 -10.54 6.52 10.69
CA LEU A 179 -10.53 6.57 12.15
C LEU A 179 -11.85 6.09 12.74
N LYS A 180 -12.99 6.56 12.20
CA LYS A 180 -14.33 6.15 12.66
C LYS A 180 -14.59 4.67 12.44
N ASP A 181 -14.21 4.12 11.28
CA ASP A 181 -14.42 2.72 10.93
C ASP A 181 -13.57 1.80 11.82
N LEU A 182 -12.32 2.19 12.10
CA LEU A 182 -11.45 1.48 13.05
C LEU A 182 -12.01 1.52 14.47
N ASP A 183 -12.51 2.67 14.93
CA ASP A 183 -13.12 2.84 16.25
C ASP A 183 -14.39 1.99 16.41
N GLN A 184 -15.32 2.08 15.45
CA GLN A 184 -16.56 1.30 15.44
C GLN A 184 -16.33 -0.21 15.44
N ARG A 185 -15.19 -0.67 14.95
CA ARG A 185 -14.78 -2.07 14.92
C ARG A 185 -13.96 -2.49 16.15
N GLY A 186 -13.69 -1.56 17.07
CA GLY A 186 -12.83 -1.80 18.23
C GLY A 186 -11.35 -2.01 17.86
N MET A 187 -10.94 -1.63 16.64
CA MET A 187 -9.59 -1.82 16.15
C MET A 187 -8.66 -0.64 16.47
N LEU A 188 -9.23 0.52 16.81
CA LEU A 188 -8.44 1.74 17.05
C LEU A 188 -7.59 1.62 18.33
N GLU A 189 -8.00 0.81 19.29
CA GLU A 189 -7.24 0.54 20.52
C GLU A 189 -5.87 -0.10 20.24
N ASP A 190 -5.81 -0.95 19.19
CA ASP A 190 -4.60 -1.67 18.80
C ASP A 190 -3.93 -1.10 17.53
N THR A 191 -4.45 0.02 17.00
CA THR A 191 -3.97 0.61 15.74
C THR A 191 -3.54 2.05 15.93
N LEU A 192 -2.24 2.31 15.80
CA LEU A 192 -1.73 3.68 15.74
C LEU A 192 -1.90 4.24 14.33
N VAL A 193 -2.66 5.32 14.20
CA VAL A 193 -2.82 6.08 12.95
C VAL A 193 -1.98 7.35 13.03
N VAL A 194 -1.04 7.50 12.09
CA VAL A 194 -0.18 8.69 11.99
C VAL A 194 -0.51 9.43 10.70
N PHE A 195 -0.79 10.71 10.81
CA PHE A 195 -0.99 11.61 9.67
C PHE A 195 0.06 12.71 9.70
N GLY A 196 0.72 12.93 8.57
CA GLY A 196 1.77 13.94 8.48
C GLY A 196 2.22 14.24 7.07
N GLY A 197 2.90 15.36 6.92
CA GLY A 197 3.68 15.69 5.73
C GLY A 197 5.18 15.46 5.99
N GLU A 198 5.98 15.59 4.93
CA GLU A 198 7.43 15.38 5.00
C GLU A 198 8.16 16.50 5.75
N PHE A 199 7.66 17.74 5.65
CA PHE A 199 8.16 18.94 6.35
C PHE A 199 7.07 20.03 6.38
N GLY A 200 7.29 21.08 7.16
CA GLY A 200 6.40 22.23 7.23
C GLY A 200 6.48 23.13 5.99
N ARG A 201 5.66 24.18 6.01
CA ARG A 201 5.65 25.20 4.95
C ARG A 201 6.11 26.53 5.52
N THR A 202 6.94 27.27 4.74
CA THR A 202 7.40 28.59 5.14
C THR A 202 6.26 29.61 5.05
N ILE A 203 6.35 30.67 5.87
CA ILE A 203 5.42 31.81 5.83
C ILE A 203 5.72 32.76 4.67
N TYR A 204 6.86 32.62 4.01
CA TYR A 204 7.28 33.50 2.92
C TYR A 204 6.74 33.04 1.57
N SER A 205 6.39 34.01 0.73
CA SER A 205 5.99 33.75 -0.65
C SER A 205 7.22 33.50 -1.54
N GLN A 206 7.11 32.55 -2.44
CA GLN A 206 8.04 32.39 -3.54
C GLN A 206 7.53 33.23 -4.73
N GLY A 207 8.15 34.36 -4.99
CA GLY A 207 7.74 35.30 -6.03
C GLY A 207 6.95 36.51 -5.53
N LYS A 208 6.33 37.26 -6.45
CA LYS A 208 5.55 38.45 -6.11
C LYS A 208 4.26 38.09 -5.37
N LEU A 209 4.00 38.76 -4.24
CA LEU A 209 2.70 38.74 -3.59
C LEU A 209 1.68 39.39 -4.52
N THR A 210 0.79 38.61 -5.13
CA THR A 210 -0.41 39.16 -5.77
C THR A 210 -1.50 39.31 -4.73
N LYS A 211 -2.04 40.56 -4.61
CA LYS A 211 -3.20 40.85 -3.75
C LYS A 211 -4.43 40.08 -4.19
#